data_2da6f1d8e0ff731528bf21a2970992d7
#
_entry.id   2da6f1d8e0ff731528bf21a2970992d7
#
_cell.length_a   1.000
_cell.length_b   1.000
_cell.length_c   1.000
_cell.angle_alpha   90.00
_cell.angle_beta   90.00
_cell.angle_gamma   90.00
#
_symmetry.space_group_name_H-M   'P 1'
#
loop_
_entity.id
_entity.type
_entity.pdbx_description
1 polymer ?
#
loop_
_entity_poly.entity_id
_entity_poly.type
_entity_poly.pdbx_seq_one_letter_code
_entity_poly.pdbx_strand_id
1 'polypeptide(L)'
;MKGRGFTIGLLNEFGMAGKKLRIFTIGYEAATMDGFLAALAAAGVERVIDVRALPLSRRPGFSKSPLRAALAEAGIDYVHLRALGTPAAGREAARKGRHAELKRIYAGQLELPEAIAQGGQMLELAAEKPSALLCFERDPGGCHRTLLIDAVAADAEVSHLFA
;
A
#
# COMPACT_ATOMS: atom_id res chain seq x y z
N MET A 1 -24.57 25.10 -9.06
CA MET A 1 -24.56 24.24 -7.86
C MET A 1 -23.12 24.00 -7.46
N LYS A 2 -22.68 24.56 -6.34
CA LYS A 2 -21.33 24.34 -5.82
C LYS A 2 -21.34 22.97 -5.14
N GLY A 3 -20.66 21.99 -5.74
CA GLY A 3 -20.40 20.71 -5.09
C GLY A 3 -19.64 20.94 -3.81
N ARG A 4 -20.23 20.63 -2.67
CA ARG A 4 -19.53 20.61 -1.40
C ARG A 4 -18.56 19.45 -1.45
N GLY A 5 -17.28 19.74 -1.65
CA GLY A 5 -16.24 18.79 -1.38
C GLY A 5 -16.42 18.28 0.05
N PHE A 6 -16.45 16.98 0.20
CA PHE A 6 -16.39 16.36 1.51
C PHE A 6 -14.99 16.68 2.08
N THR A 7 -14.91 17.80 2.72
CA THR A 7 -13.72 18.19 3.44
C THR A 7 -13.63 17.27 4.65
N ILE A 8 -12.47 16.75 4.92
CA ILE A 8 -12.08 15.98 6.10
C ILE A 8 -12.24 16.86 7.37
N GLY A 9 -13.43 17.42 7.55
CA GLY A 9 -13.75 18.24 8.73
C GLY A 9 -14.08 17.43 9.99
N LEU A 10 -14.37 16.13 9.82
CA LEU A 10 -14.77 15.27 10.93
C LEU A 10 -13.63 14.85 11.86
N LEU A 11 -12.38 14.93 11.40
CA LEU A 11 -11.22 14.63 12.25
C LEU A 11 -10.87 15.76 13.22
N ASN A 12 -11.40 16.97 12.99
CA ASN A 12 -11.14 18.10 13.86
C ASN A 12 -11.87 18.03 15.21
N GLU A 13 -12.98 17.29 15.28
CA GLU A 13 -13.77 17.18 16.51
C GLU A 13 -13.12 16.28 17.56
N PHE A 14 -12.17 15.42 17.17
CA PHE A 14 -11.50 14.48 18.07
C PHE A 14 -10.06 14.87 18.45
N GLY A 15 -9.68 16.13 18.30
CA GLY A 15 -8.35 16.61 18.71
C GLY A 15 -7.22 16.19 17.77
N MET A 16 -7.53 15.65 16.60
CA MET A 16 -6.55 15.29 15.55
C MET A 16 -6.45 16.36 14.46
N ALA A 17 -6.86 17.61 14.81
CA ALA A 17 -6.83 18.75 13.91
C ALA A 17 -5.41 18.99 13.36
N GLY A 18 -5.26 18.97 12.04
CA GLY A 18 -4.03 19.34 11.33
C GLY A 18 -3.04 18.21 11.09
N LYS A 19 -3.30 16.97 11.54
CA LYS A 19 -2.44 15.83 11.19
C LYS A 19 -2.92 15.19 9.90
N LYS A 20 -2.06 15.24 8.87
CA LYS A 20 -2.26 14.48 7.65
C LYS A 20 -2.15 12.98 7.95
N LEU A 21 -2.89 12.17 7.20
CA LEU A 21 -2.70 10.73 7.22
C LEU A 21 -1.27 10.41 6.79
N ARG A 22 -0.59 9.60 7.58
CA ARG A 22 0.77 9.14 7.27
C ARG A 22 0.73 7.71 6.76
N ILE A 23 1.32 7.48 5.59
CA ILE A 23 1.41 6.16 4.97
C ILE A 23 2.86 5.86 4.62
N PHE A 24 3.32 4.68 5.02
CA PHE A 24 4.60 4.14 4.58
C PHE A 24 4.39 3.24 3.37
N THR A 25 5.40 3.10 2.55
CA THR A 25 5.45 2.09 1.50
C THR A 25 6.75 1.30 1.59
N ILE A 26 6.72 0.05 1.18
CA ILE A 26 7.90 -0.82 1.15
C ILE A 26 7.80 -1.81 0.00
N GLY A 27 8.90 -2.02 -0.72
CA GLY A 27 9.06 -3.09 -1.71
C GLY A 27 10.05 -4.12 -1.22
N TYR A 28 9.87 -5.39 -1.58
CA TYR A 28 10.75 -6.46 -1.14
C TYR A 28 11.72 -6.94 -2.23
N GLU A 29 11.74 -6.31 -3.39
CA GLU A 29 12.70 -6.59 -4.45
C GLU A 29 14.13 -6.50 -3.90
N ALA A 30 14.90 -7.56 -4.10
CA ALA A 30 16.27 -7.72 -3.60
C ALA A 30 16.44 -7.67 -2.07
N ALA A 31 15.35 -7.68 -1.29
CA ALA A 31 15.42 -7.68 0.16
C ALA A 31 15.61 -9.07 0.76
N THR A 32 16.28 -9.14 1.90
CA THR A 32 16.21 -10.28 2.81
C THR A 32 15.06 -10.07 3.80
N MET A 33 14.57 -11.14 4.43
CA MET A 33 13.54 -11.00 5.47
C MET A 33 14.05 -10.17 6.64
N ASP A 34 15.28 -10.39 7.09
CA ASP A 34 15.88 -9.62 8.19
C ASP A 34 15.96 -8.13 7.85
N GLY A 35 16.43 -7.77 6.66
CA GLY A 35 16.49 -6.38 6.19
C GLY A 35 15.12 -5.74 6.07
N PHE A 36 14.14 -6.50 5.58
CA PHE A 36 12.75 -6.08 5.46
C PHE A 36 12.14 -5.76 6.84
N LEU A 37 12.25 -6.67 7.79
CA LEU A 37 11.76 -6.47 9.15
C LEU A 37 12.48 -5.32 9.86
N ALA A 38 13.80 -5.18 9.66
CA ALA A 38 14.57 -4.08 10.23
C ALA A 38 14.12 -2.71 9.70
N ALA A 39 13.82 -2.60 8.41
CA ALA A 39 13.32 -1.35 7.82
C ALA A 39 11.94 -0.96 8.40
N LEU A 40 11.05 -1.93 8.56
CA LEU A 40 9.74 -1.70 9.19
C LEU A 40 9.88 -1.26 10.65
N ALA A 41 10.72 -1.95 11.42
CA ALA A 41 10.94 -1.64 12.83
C ALA A 41 11.55 -0.24 13.02
N ALA A 42 12.55 0.13 12.21
CA ALA A 42 13.20 1.43 12.27
C ALA A 42 12.23 2.58 12.00
N ALA A 43 11.22 2.36 11.15
CA ALA A 43 10.19 3.36 10.86
C ALA A 43 9.02 3.34 11.84
N GLY A 44 8.97 2.41 12.78
CA GLY A 44 7.88 2.26 13.73
C GLY A 44 6.59 1.72 13.12
N VAL A 45 6.68 0.98 12.02
CA VAL A 45 5.52 0.36 11.36
C VAL A 45 4.95 -0.75 12.22
N GLU A 46 3.64 -0.74 12.43
CA GLU A 46 2.91 -1.72 13.24
C GLU A 46 1.98 -2.61 12.41
N ARG A 47 1.79 -2.29 11.12
CA ARG A 47 0.95 -3.05 10.20
C ARG A 47 1.50 -3.02 8.79
N VAL A 48 1.48 -4.16 8.11
CA VAL A 48 1.71 -4.25 6.67
C VAL A 48 0.38 -4.47 5.97
N ILE A 49 0.07 -3.62 5.02
CA ILE A 49 -1.08 -3.75 4.12
C ILE A 49 -0.55 -4.25 2.78
N ASP A 50 -0.79 -5.52 2.51
CA ASP A 50 -0.33 -6.18 1.28
C ASP A 50 -1.29 -5.85 0.14
N VAL A 51 -0.84 -5.00 -0.78
CA VAL A 51 -1.62 -4.58 -1.94
C VAL A 51 -1.24 -5.31 -3.22
N ARG A 52 -0.66 -6.50 -3.09
CA ARG A 52 -0.39 -7.38 -4.24
C ARG A 52 -1.65 -8.11 -4.68
N ALA A 53 -1.91 -8.18 -5.98
CA ALA A 53 -2.99 -9.01 -6.52
C ALA A 53 -2.73 -10.50 -6.27
N LEU A 54 -1.46 -10.91 -6.41
CA LEU A 54 -0.97 -12.27 -6.13
C LEU A 54 0.09 -12.19 -5.03
N PRO A 55 -0.22 -12.63 -3.79
CA PRO A 55 0.74 -12.60 -2.69
C PRO A 55 1.63 -13.86 -2.71
N LEU A 56 2.26 -14.09 -3.85
CA LEU A 56 3.18 -15.18 -4.11
C LEU A 56 4.53 -14.63 -4.53
N SER A 57 5.60 -15.23 -4.05
CA SER A 57 6.96 -14.80 -4.38
C SER A 57 7.90 -16.00 -4.47
N ARG A 58 8.87 -15.90 -5.40
CA ARG A 58 10.00 -16.83 -5.46
C ARG A 58 11.07 -16.48 -4.42
N ARG A 59 11.04 -15.26 -3.90
CA ARG A 59 11.95 -14.88 -2.80
C ARG A 59 11.50 -15.57 -1.51
N PRO A 60 12.41 -16.26 -0.81
CA PRO A 60 12.06 -16.96 0.43
C PRO A 60 11.43 -16.02 1.46
N GLY A 61 10.30 -16.44 2.01
CA GLY A 61 9.62 -15.74 3.09
C GLY A 61 8.59 -14.69 2.65
N PHE A 62 8.50 -14.34 1.36
CA PHE A 62 7.63 -13.24 0.90
C PHE A 62 6.29 -13.67 0.29
N SER A 63 6.00 -14.96 0.21
CA SER A 63 4.64 -15.42 -0.05
C SER A 63 3.76 -15.18 1.17
N LYS A 64 2.45 -15.07 0.97
CA LYS A 64 1.48 -14.64 1.99
C LYS A 64 1.66 -15.30 3.36
N SER A 65 1.66 -16.63 3.42
CA SER A 65 1.67 -17.35 4.69
C SER A 65 2.99 -17.20 5.47
N PRO A 66 4.17 -17.43 4.87
CA PRO A 66 5.42 -17.22 5.57
C PRO A 66 5.66 -15.75 5.94
N LEU A 67 5.25 -14.81 5.08
CA LEU A 67 5.37 -13.38 5.39
C LEU A 67 4.49 -13.00 6.58
N ARG A 68 3.25 -13.43 6.59
CA ARG A 68 2.32 -13.19 7.70
C ARG A 68 2.87 -13.73 9.02
N ALA A 69 3.44 -14.94 8.99
CA ALA A 69 4.05 -15.56 10.17
C ALA A 69 5.27 -14.78 10.67
N ALA A 70 6.16 -14.35 9.78
CA ALA A 70 7.33 -13.57 10.14
C ALA A 70 6.96 -12.20 10.73
N LEU A 71 5.96 -11.53 10.14
CA LEU A 71 5.44 -10.27 10.67
C LEU A 71 4.82 -10.44 12.06
N ALA A 72 4.04 -11.51 12.26
CA ALA A 72 3.42 -11.81 13.55
C ALA A 72 4.48 -12.03 14.66
N GLU A 73 5.56 -12.74 14.36
CA GLU A 73 6.69 -12.89 15.28
C GLU A 73 7.35 -11.57 15.65
N ALA A 74 7.37 -10.62 14.73
CA ALA A 74 7.88 -9.27 14.94
C ALA A 74 6.87 -8.31 15.58
N GLY A 75 5.65 -8.76 15.89
CA GLY A 75 4.59 -7.94 16.47
C GLY A 75 3.92 -7.00 15.47
N ILE A 76 4.00 -7.31 14.19
CA ILE A 76 3.44 -6.49 13.11
C ILE A 76 2.21 -7.19 12.52
N ASP A 77 1.09 -6.47 12.44
CA ASP A 77 -0.13 -6.98 11.83
C ASP A 77 0.01 -7.10 10.30
N TYR A 78 -0.74 -8.02 9.73
CA TYR A 78 -0.78 -8.24 8.28
C TYR A 78 -2.23 -8.25 7.78
N VAL A 79 -2.51 -7.45 6.75
CA VAL A 79 -3.80 -7.43 6.06
C VAL A 79 -3.53 -7.49 4.56
N HIS A 80 -4.26 -8.35 3.84
CA HIS A 80 -4.19 -8.45 2.39
C HIS A 80 -5.42 -7.81 1.75
N LEU A 81 -5.22 -6.80 0.92
CA LEU A 81 -6.25 -6.11 0.16
C LEU A 81 -6.06 -6.37 -1.34
N ARG A 82 -6.50 -7.54 -1.77
CA ARG A 82 -6.28 -8.06 -3.12
C ARG A 82 -6.78 -7.16 -4.24
N ALA A 83 -7.95 -6.53 -4.05
CA ALA A 83 -8.55 -5.68 -5.09
C ALA A 83 -7.76 -4.40 -5.36
N LEU A 84 -6.83 -4.03 -4.47
CA LEU A 84 -5.89 -2.92 -4.67
C LEU A 84 -4.65 -3.33 -5.46
N GLY A 85 -4.54 -4.59 -5.85
CA GLY A 85 -3.43 -5.10 -6.66
C GLY A 85 -3.63 -4.83 -8.14
N THR A 86 -2.54 -4.91 -8.89
CA THR A 86 -2.53 -4.71 -10.33
C THR A 86 -3.05 -5.95 -11.04
N PRO A 87 -4.02 -5.85 -11.96
CA PRO A 87 -4.45 -6.96 -12.80
C PRO A 87 -3.29 -7.55 -13.63
N ALA A 88 -3.45 -8.78 -14.11
CA ALA A 88 -2.41 -9.50 -14.86
C ALA A 88 -1.87 -8.70 -16.05
N ALA A 89 -2.73 -8.05 -16.83
CA ALA A 89 -2.33 -7.21 -17.95
C ALA A 89 -1.50 -5.99 -17.50
N GLY A 90 -1.83 -5.40 -16.35
CA GLY A 90 -1.07 -4.31 -15.77
C GLY A 90 0.30 -4.75 -15.26
N ARG A 91 0.39 -5.94 -14.65
CA ARG A 91 1.68 -6.51 -14.23
C ARG A 91 2.59 -6.79 -15.43
N GLU A 92 2.03 -7.25 -16.53
CA GLU A 92 2.78 -7.45 -17.77
C GLU A 92 3.28 -6.12 -18.34
N ALA A 93 2.43 -5.10 -18.38
CA ALA A 93 2.81 -3.76 -18.80
C ALA A 93 3.95 -3.19 -17.95
N ALA A 94 3.90 -3.38 -16.64
CA ALA A 94 4.96 -2.97 -15.72
C ALA A 94 6.28 -3.68 -16.04
N ARG A 95 6.26 -5.00 -16.25
CA ARG A 95 7.46 -5.77 -16.63
C ARG A 95 8.09 -5.31 -17.93
N LYS A 96 7.27 -4.85 -18.87
CA LYS A 96 7.72 -4.37 -20.18
C LYS A 96 8.05 -2.87 -20.21
N GLY A 97 7.98 -2.20 -19.06
CA GLY A 97 8.24 -0.76 -18.96
C GLY A 97 7.17 0.14 -19.59
N ARG A 98 5.98 -0.39 -19.85
CA ARG A 98 4.85 0.35 -20.44
C ARG A 98 4.05 1.08 -19.36
N HIS A 99 4.63 2.15 -18.82
CA HIS A 99 4.05 2.85 -17.66
C HIS A 99 2.69 3.50 -17.95
N ALA A 100 2.48 4.06 -19.15
CA ALA A 100 1.21 4.64 -19.54
C ALA A 100 0.08 3.59 -19.61
N GLU A 101 0.40 2.41 -20.13
CA GLU A 101 -0.54 1.28 -20.18
C GLU A 101 -0.86 0.75 -18.79
N LEU A 102 0.15 0.60 -17.94
CA LEU A 102 -0.04 0.23 -16.53
C LEU A 102 -0.98 1.21 -15.83
N LYS A 103 -0.72 2.49 -15.97
CA LYS A 103 -1.54 3.56 -15.35
C LYS A 103 -3.00 3.47 -15.78
N ARG A 104 -3.25 3.27 -17.08
CA ARG A 104 -4.60 3.14 -17.63
C ARG A 104 -5.33 1.91 -17.09
N ILE A 105 -4.67 0.76 -17.13
CA ILE A 105 -5.24 -0.52 -16.65
C ILE A 105 -5.54 -0.44 -15.15
N TYR A 106 -4.61 0.09 -14.37
CA TYR A 106 -4.76 0.18 -12.92
C TYR A 106 -5.85 1.19 -12.53
N ALA A 107 -5.98 2.31 -13.25
CA ALA A 107 -7.08 3.26 -13.03
C ALA A 107 -8.44 2.57 -13.19
N GLY A 108 -8.59 1.69 -14.20
CA GLY A 108 -9.80 0.91 -14.39
C GLY A 108 -10.06 -0.08 -13.25
N GLN A 109 -9.00 -0.71 -12.73
CA GLN A 109 -9.11 -1.60 -11.57
C GLN A 109 -9.62 -0.87 -10.32
N LEU A 110 -9.14 0.34 -10.08
CA LEU A 110 -9.53 1.14 -8.92
C LEU A 110 -10.96 1.66 -8.96
N GLU A 111 -11.60 1.62 -10.13
CA GLU A 111 -13.02 1.98 -10.30
C GLU A 111 -13.98 0.83 -9.95
N LEU A 112 -13.48 -0.39 -9.82
CA LEU A 112 -14.32 -1.54 -9.45
C LEU A 112 -14.84 -1.39 -8.03
N PRO A 113 -16.11 -1.80 -7.75
CA PRO A 113 -16.71 -1.66 -6.42
C PRO A 113 -15.88 -2.27 -5.30
N GLU A 114 -15.28 -3.44 -5.53
CA GLU A 114 -14.43 -4.11 -4.54
C GLU A 114 -13.16 -3.29 -4.25
N ALA A 115 -12.55 -2.70 -5.27
CA ALA A 115 -11.37 -1.86 -5.11
C ALA A 115 -11.71 -0.56 -4.35
N ILE A 116 -12.86 0.04 -4.64
CA ILE A 116 -13.33 1.22 -3.91
C ILE A 116 -13.54 0.90 -2.43
N ALA A 117 -14.18 -0.23 -2.13
CA ALA A 117 -14.39 -0.69 -0.75
C ALA A 117 -13.06 -0.94 -0.03
N GLN A 118 -12.11 -1.61 -0.67
CA GLN A 118 -10.80 -1.89 -0.10
C GLN A 118 -9.92 -0.63 0.01
N GLY A 119 -10.08 0.34 -0.88
CA GLY A 119 -9.45 1.66 -0.76
C GLY A 119 -9.89 2.38 0.52
N GLY A 120 -11.19 2.37 0.81
CA GLY A 120 -11.74 2.88 2.06
C GLY A 120 -11.21 2.13 3.28
N GLN A 121 -11.15 0.81 3.22
CA GLN A 121 -10.60 -0.02 4.27
C GLN A 121 -9.10 0.28 4.51
N MET A 122 -8.34 0.49 3.46
CA MET A 122 -6.93 0.88 3.55
C MET A 122 -6.75 2.18 4.33
N LEU A 123 -7.59 3.19 4.06
CA LEU A 123 -7.54 4.48 4.76
C LEU A 123 -7.86 4.31 6.26
N GLU A 124 -8.87 3.51 6.60
CA GLU A 124 -9.23 3.21 7.99
C GLU A 124 -8.09 2.51 8.72
N LEU A 125 -7.48 1.50 8.10
CA LEU A 125 -6.37 0.75 8.66
C LEU A 125 -5.13 1.64 8.87
N ALA A 126 -4.83 2.51 7.91
CA ALA A 126 -3.69 3.42 8.00
C ALA A 126 -3.90 4.53 9.04
N ALA A 127 -5.15 4.94 9.29
CA ALA A 127 -5.48 5.90 10.35
C ALA A 127 -5.40 5.29 11.75
N GLU A 128 -5.60 3.98 11.86
CA GLU A 128 -5.64 3.25 13.13
C GLU A 128 -4.24 3.09 13.75
N LYS A 129 -3.22 2.78 12.95
CA LYS A 129 -1.82 2.65 13.38
C LYS A 129 -0.86 2.78 12.20
N PRO A 130 0.44 3.05 12.46
CA PRO A 130 1.43 3.17 11.40
C PRO A 130 1.46 1.96 10.49
N SER A 131 1.14 2.15 9.22
CA SER A 131 0.96 1.09 8.25
C SER A 131 1.82 1.31 7.01
N ALA A 132 2.38 0.21 6.47
CA ALA A 132 3.15 0.23 5.24
C ALA A 132 2.44 -0.57 4.14
N LEU A 133 2.28 0.04 2.97
CA LEU A 133 1.80 -0.64 1.78
C LEU A 133 2.93 -1.48 1.19
N LEU A 134 2.68 -2.76 0.95
CA LEU A 134 3.66 -3.70 0.42
C LEU A 134 3.41 -4.01 -1.05
N CYS A 135 4.44 -3.90 -1.86
CA CYS A 135 4.50 -4.36 -3.24
C CYS A 135 5.85 -5.01 -3.54
N PHE A 136 6.04 -5.55 -4.74
CA PHE A 136 7.30 -6.17 -5.13
C PHE A 136 8.42 -5.14 -5.33
N GLU A 137 8.18 -4.12 -6.16
CA GLU A 137 9.22 -3.21 -6.64
C GLU A 137 9.82 -2.39 -5.50
N ARG A 138 11.16 -2.33 -5.49
CA ARG A 138 11.92 -1.48 -4.57
C ARG A 138 11.70 -0.01 -4.86
N ASP A 139 11.73 0.37 -6.13
CA ASP A 139 11.49 1.75 -6.56
C ASP A 139 9.98 2.04 -6.58
N PRO A 140 9.48 2.95 -5.73
CA PRO A 140 8.06 3.31 -5.73
C PRO A 140 7.59 3.97 -7.03
N GLY A 141 8.48 4.61 -7.78
CA GLY A 141 8.17 5.23 -9.07
C GLY A 141 7.78 4.24 -10.16
N GLY A 142 8.23 2.99 -10.08
CA GLY A 142 7.90 1.91 -11.02
C GLY A 142 6.75 1.01 -10.57
N CYS A 143 6.04 1.36 -9.51
CA CYS A 143 5.09 0.51 -8.83
C CYS A 143 3.70 1.15 -8.73
N HIS A 144 2.67 0.29 -8.68
CA HIS A 144 1.29 0.75 -8.49
C HIS A 144 1.01 1.40 -7.12
N ARG A 145 1.90 1.25 -6.14
CA ARG A 145 1.75 1.90 -4.82
C ARG A 145 1.57 3.41 -4.93
N THR A 146 2.38 4.06 -5.73
CA THR A 146 2.30 5.51 -5.97
C THR A 146 0.98 5.87 -6.64
N LEU A 147 0.57 5.11 -7.66
CA LEU A 147 -0.71 5.31 -8.33
C LEU A 147 -1.89 5.13 -7.38
N LEU A 148 -1.82 4.14 -6.50
CA LEU A 148 -2.84 3.87 -5.48
C LEU A 148 -2.96 5.05 -4.51
N ILE A 149 -1.86 5.53 -3.98
CA ILE A 149 -1.86 6.64 -3.04
C ILE A 149 -2.39 7.92 -3.71
N ASP A 150 -1.96 8.20 -4.93
CA ASP A 150 -2.44 9.37 -5.69
C ASP A 150 -3.95 9.32 -5.93
N ALA A 151 -4.50 8.12 -6.14
CA ALA A 151 -5.93 7.94 -6.40
C ALA A 151 -6.79 7.98 -5.12
N VAL A 152 -6.31 7.43 -4.01
CA VAL A 152 -7.10 7.15 -2.80
C VAL A 152 -6.71 8.06 -1.63
N ALA A 153 -5.48 8.48 -1.56
CA ALA A 153 -4.92 9.21 -0.43
C ALA A 153 -3.96 10.32 -0.88
N ALA A 154 -4.37 11.13 -1.86
CA ALA A 154 -3.53 12.17 -2.48
C ALA A 154 -2.93 13.16 -1.48
N ASP A 155 -3.63 13.44 -0.38
CA ASP A 155 -3.18 14.39 0.66
C ASP A 155 -2.35 13.74 1.76
N ALA A 156 -2.10 12.44 1.69
CA ALA A 156 -1.33 11.74 2.71
C ALA A 156 0.15 12.15 2.69
N GLU A 157 0.75 12.16 3.87
CA GLU A 157 2.20 12.24 4.00
C GLU A 157 2.79 10.84 3.78
N VAL A 158 3.60 10.69 2.73
CA VAL A 158 4.12 9.38 2.30
C VAL A 158 5.61 9.28 2.60
N SER A 159 6.00 8.16 3.21
CA SER A 159 7.41 7.81 3.43
C SER A 159 7.70 6.47 2.77
N HIS A 160 8.61 6.48 1.81
CA HIS A 160 9.03 5.25 1.12
C HIS A 160 10.18 4.60 1.88
N LEU A 161 9.98 3.35 2.32
CA LEU A 161 10.98 2.56 3.02
C LEU A 161 11.74 1.65 2.03
N PHE A 162 13.02 1.47 2.30
CA PHE A 162 13.91 0.61 1.51
C PHE A 162 14.53 -0.45 2.41
N ALA A 163 14.31 -1.69 2.03
CA ALA A 163 14.85 -2.85 2.74
C ALA A 163 16.22 -3.28 2.20
#